data_f7414c094c793f8f978bfbca18f7c721
#
_entry.id   f7414c094c793f8f978bfbca18f7c721
#
_cell.length_a   1.000
_cell.length_b   1.000
_cell.length_c   1.000
_cell.angle_alpha   90.00
_cell.angle_beta   90.00
_cell.angle_gamma   90.00
#
_symmetry.space_group_name_H-M   'P 1'
#
loop_
_entity.id
_entity.type
_entity.pdbx_description
1 polymer ?
#
loop_
_entity_poly.entity_id
_entity_poly.type
_entity_poly.pdbx_seq_one_letter_code
_entity_poly.pdbx_strand_id
1 'polypeptide(L)'
;KYRALVLKNNRNTEILFTIYLNQDCKISDLKNMIKNNLFFAAKLYPLHATTNSSSGVKDIKKMSKYFEFLEKNKIPLCLHGEHIHKDDDPYERERRFLEYELSWLVKNFKSLKITLEHITTKDSVDFVKSNNNIAASITTHHLLENTNTFLGDYLKPELFCKPIIKSKKHQKSLLSAALSGNSKFFFGSDSAPHLKNYKFTESCCAGVYSTKYSISNILELFYSSKKTNNLNKFLTINGCKHYNLKFDNKLISYVRQKDFKFQKYSKFKNDSLINYNHFKNHWIKN
;
A
#
# COMPACT_ATOMS: atom_id res chain seq x y z
N LYS A 1 6.84 23.38 0.66
CA LYS A 1 6.42 23.48 2.09
C LYS A 1 6.34 22.11 2.75
N TYR A 2 5.52 21.14 2.25
CA TYR A 2 5.37 19.79 2.82
C TYR A 2 6.70 19.02 2.88
N ARG A 3 7.45 18.96 1.75
CA ARG A 3 8.77 18.32 1.70
C ARG A 3 9.72 18.84 2.79
N ALA A 4 9.78 20.16 2.98
CA ALA A 4 10.64 20.76 3.99
C ALA A 4 10.26 20.34 5.42
N LEU A 5 8.96 20.25 5.72
CA LEU A 5 8.46 19.78 7.02
C LEU A 5 8.84 18.32 7.30
N VAL A 6 8.68 17.46 6.31
CA VAL A 6 9.02 16.03 6.44
C VAL A 6 10.52 15.85 6.63
N LEU A 7 11.34 16.51 5.81
CA LEU A 7 12.81 16.40 5.87
C LEU A 7 13.40 16.99 7.16
N LYS A 8 12.77 18.03 7.72
CA LYS A 8 13.21 18.62 9.01
C LYS A 8 13.20 17.59 10.15
N ASN A 9 12.25 16.66 10.14
CA ASN A 9 12.04 15.68 11.20
C ASN A 9 12.62 14.29 10.85
N ASN A 10 13.17 14.11 9.66
CA ASN A 10 13.76 12.85 9.23
C ASN A 10 15.28 12.96 9.10
N ARG A 11 16.01 12.14 9.87
CA ARG A 11 17.49 12.17 9.90
C ARG A 11 18.15 10.99 9.22
N ASN A 12 17.45 9.86 9.05
CA ASN A 12 18.09 8.58 8.70
C ASN A 12 17.39 7.79 7.57
N THR A 13 16.37 8.38 6.92
CA THR A 13 15.61 7.67 5.87
C THR A 13 15.55 8.52 4.61
N GLU A 14 15.90 7.96 3.48
CA GLU A 14 15.64 8.58 2.19
C GLU A 14 14.13 8.60 1.93
N ILE A 15 13.61 9.77 1.60
CA ILE A 15 12.17 9.97 1.38
C ILE A 15 11.94 10.30 -0.10
N LEU A 16 11.19 9.45 -0.76
CA LEU A 16 10.72 9.64 -2.12
C LEU A 16 9.27 10.14 -2.09
N PHE A 17 9.05 11.30 -2.68
CA PHE A 17 7.73 11.92 -2.71
C PHE A 17 6.94 11.53 -3.94
N THR A 18 5.64 11.35 -3.79
CA THR A 18 4.71 11.19 -4.91
C THR A 18 3.96 12.50 -5.15
N ILE A 19 3.55 12.72 -6.40
CA ILE A 19 2.58 13.75 -6.70
C ILE A 19 1.17 13.15 -6.71
N TYR A 20 0.22 13.83 -6.07
CA TYR A 20 -1.20 13.51 -6.17
C TYR A 20 -1.70 13.89 -7.56
N LEU A 21 -1.90 12.91 -8.43
CA LEU A 21 -2.28 13.10 -9.82
C LEU A 21 -3.80 13.17 -9.96
N ASN A 22 -4.29 14.27 -10.48
CA ASN A 22 -5.69 14.48 -10.83
C ASN A 22 -5.83 15.33 -12.10
N GLN A 23 -7.07 15.60 -12.51
CA GLN A 23 -7.37 16.37 -13.72
C GLN A 23 -6.96 17.85 -13.65
N ASP A 24 -6.72 18.40 -12.46
CA ASP A 24 -6.34 19.80 -12.25
C ASP A 24 -4.82 20.04 -12.40
N CYS A 25 -4.05 18.96 -12.46
CA CYS A 25 -2.61 19.04 -12.69
C CYS A 25 -2.31 19.63 -14.08
N LYS A 26 -1.38 20.57 -14.16
CA LYS A 26 -0.89 21.09 -15.45
C LYS A 26 0.37 20.33 -15.86
N ILE A 27 0.43 19.90 -17.12
CA ILE A 27 1.61 19.21 -17.67
C ILE A 27 2.88 20.07 -17.58
N SER A 28 2.74 21.41 -17.76
CA SER A 28 3.85 22.37 -17.57
C SER A 28 4.45 22.27 -16.16
N ASP A 29 3.58 22.20 -15.14
CA ASP A 29 4.02 22.13 -13.76
C ASP A 29 4.68 20.78 -13.46
N LEU A 30 4.14 19.67 -13.98
CA LEU A 30 4.74 18.35 -13.88
C LEU A 30 6.14 18.31 -14.51
N LYS A 31 6.33 18.92 -15.69
CA LYS A 31 7.65 19.05 -16.34
C LYS A 31 8.64 19.80 -15.45
N ASN A 32 8.22 20.93 -14.88
CA ASN A 32 9.07 21.71 -13.99
C ASN A 32 9.41 20.93 -12.70
N MET A 33 8.45 20.22 -12.13
CA MET A 33 8.67 19.41 -10.93
C MET A 33 9.63 18.25 -11.17
N ILE A 34 9.59 17.59 -12.35
CA ILE A 34 10.56 16.56 -12.73
C ILE A 34 11.96 17.15 -12.86
N LYS A 35 12.10 18.27 -13.58
CA LYS A 35 13.39 18.95 -13.75
C LYS A 35 14.06 19.27 -12.40
N ASN A 36 13.27 19.57 -11.38
CA ASN A 36 13.74 19.89 -10.03
C ASN A 36 13.74 18.68 -9.07
N ASN A 37 13.53 17.45 -9.54
CA ASN A 37 13.47 16.23 -8.73
C ASN A 37 12.52 16.33 -7.51
N LEU A 38 11.36 16.96 -7.70
CA LEU A 38 10.43 17.21 -6.59
C LEU A 38 9.51 16.03 -6.29
N PHE A 39 9.35 15.08 -7.20
CA PHE A 39 8.61 13.85 -6.98
C PHE A 39 9.24 12.68 -7.73
N PHE A 40 8.98 11.49 -7.22
CA PHE A 40 9.54 10.24 -7.73
C PHE A 40 8.51 9.42 -8.55
N ALA A 41 7.25 9.41 -8.10
CA ALA A 41 6.16 8.69 -8.73
C ALA A 41 4.88 9.54 -8.69
N ALA A 42 3.92 9.20 -9.53
CA ALA A 42 2.57 9.77 -9.49
C ALA A 42 1.64 8.84 -8.71
N LYS A 43 0.81 9.37 -7.83
CA LYS A 43 -0.23 8.64 -7.09
C LYS A 43 -1.61 9.09 -7.56
N LEU A 44 -2.43 8.15 -7.99
CA LEU A 44 -3.79 8.38 -8.41
C LEU A 44 -4.77 7.67 -7.48
N TYR A 45 -5.79 8.43 -7.07
CA TYR A 45 -6.95 7.91 -6.34
C TYR A 45 -8.21 8.10 -7.20
N PRO A 46 -9.09 7.10 -7.29
CA PRO A 46 -10.46 7.33 -7.73
C PRO A 46 -11.16 8.31 -6.78
N LEU A 47 -12.10 9.09 -7.34
CA LEU A 47 -12.86 10.07 -6.58
C LEU A 47 -13.62 9.39 -5.43
N HIS A 48 -13.46 9.88 -4.20
CA HIS A 48 -14.09 9.35 -2.98
C HIS A 48 -13.73 7.90 -2.60
N ALA A 49 -12.66 7.33 -3.17
CA ALA A 49 -12.25 5.96 -2.87
C ALA A 49 -11.81 5.79 -1.41
N THR A 50 -11.10 6.75 -0.85
CA THR A 50 -10.55 6.67 0.50
C THR A 50 -10.52 8.05 1.19
N THR A 51 -10.01 8.11 2.41
CA THR A 51 -9.81 9.37 3.14
C THR A 51 -8.98 10.35 2.30
N ASN A 52 -9.39 11.63 2.25
CA ASN A 52 -8.73 12.68 1.46
C ASN A 52 -8.68 12.46 -0.06
N SER A 53 -9.64 11.72 -0.65
CA SER A 53 -9.75 11.52 -2.09
C SER A 53 -10.89 12.30 -2.76
N SER A 54 -11.36 13.38 -2.13
CA SER A 54 -12.39 14.28 -2.70
C SER A 54 -11.96 15.00 -3.98
N SER A 55 -10.66 15.14 -4.22
CA SER A 55 -10.07 15.64 -5.48
C SER A 55 -9.58 14.49 -6.39
N GLY A 56 -10.03 13.27 -6.17
CA GLY A 56 -9.66 12.10 -6.96
C GLY A 56 -10.17 12.13 -8.39
N VAL A 57 -9.79 11.15 -9.16
CA VAL A 57 -10.12 11.02 -10.58
C VAL A 57 -11.47 10.33 -10.74
N LYS A 58 -12.41 11.00 -11.44
CA LYS A 58 -13.74 10.44 -11.71
C LYS A 58 -13.72 9.45 -12.88
N ASP A 59 -12.92 9.73 -13.89
CA ASP A 59 -12.81 8.91 -15.10
C ASP A 59 -11.33 8.78 -15.48
N ILE A 60 -10.80 7.58 -15.25
CA ILE A 60 -9.37 7.31 -15.47
C ILE A 60 -8.99 7.42 -16.97
N LYS A 61 -9.93 7.15 -17.89
CA LYS A 61 -9.66 7.23 -19.33
C LYS A 61 -9.41 8.68 -19.81
N LYS A 62 -10.00 9.64 -19.12
CA LYS A 62 -9.74 11.08 -19.38
C LYS A 62 -8.35 11.54 -18.95
N MET A 63 -7.61 10.68 -18.25
CA MET A 63 -6.24 10.97 -17.81
C MET A 63 -5.17 10.54 -18.84
N SER A 64 -5.53 10.10 -20.05
CA SER A 64 -4.62 9.55 -21.07
C SER A 64 -3.38 10.42 -21.30
N LYS A 65 -3.54 11.74 -21.49
CA LYS A 65 -2.42 12.67 -21.68
C LYS A 65 -1.39 12.66 -20.53
N TYR A 66 -1.86 12.37 -19.30
CA TYR A 66 -0.97 12.27 -18.15
C TYR A 66 -0.25 10.93 -18.13
N PHE A 67 -0.92 9.85 -18.53
CA PHE A 67 -0.29 8.53 -18.63
C PHE A 67 0.76 8.49 -19.74
N GLU A 68 0.50 9.08 -20.90
CA GLU A 68 1.49 9.27 -21.96
C GLU A 68 2.70 10.08 -21.45
N PHE A 69 2.43 11.14 -20.68
CA PHE A 69 3.48 11.95 -20.08
C PHE A 69 4.33 11.15 -19.08
N LEU A 70 3.70 10.36 -18.19
CA LEU A 70 4.40 9.53 -17.21
C LEU A 70 5.20 8.41 -17.91
N GLU A 71 4.61 7.75 -18.90
CA GLU A 71 5.26 6.69 -19.67
C GLU A 71 6.51 7.21 -20.38
N LYS A 72 6.39 8.33 -21.12
CA LYS A 72 7.49 8.98 -21.83
C LYS A 72 8.64 9.38 -20.90
N ASN A 73 8.32 9.84 -19.70
CA ASN A 73 9.32 10.29 -18.72
C ASN A 73 9.75 9.17 -17.75
N LYS A 74 9.27 7.93 -17.96
CA LYS A 74 9.58 6.76 -17.12
C LYS A 74 9.24 6.96 -15.63
N ILE A 75 8.17 7.71 -15.35
CA ILE A 75 7.67 7.98 -14.00
C ILE A 75 6.68 6.90 -13.62
N PRO A 76 6.88 6.17 -12.50
CA PRO A 76 5.94 5.16 -12.05
C PRO A 76 4.58 5.76 -11.68
N LEU A 77 3.51 5.01 -11.97
CA LEU A 77 2.15 5.33 -11.56
C LEU A 77 1.72 4.38 -10.43
N CYS A 78 1.41 4.93 -9.28
CA CYS A 78 0.86 4.21 -8.13
C CYS A 78 -0.67 4.41 -8.10
N LEU A 79 -1.42 3.32 -8.00
CA LEU A 79 -2.88 3.32 -8.09
C LEU A 79 -3.52 2.79 -6.81
N HIS A 80 -4.49 3.52 -6.28
CA HIS A 80 -5.50 2.95 -5.40
C HIS A 80 -6.55 2.25 -6.26
N GLY A 81 -6.64 0.92 -6.16
CA GLY A 81 -7.37 0.07 -7.09
C GLY A 81 -8.80 -0.23 -6.65
N GLU A 82 -9.69 0.74 -6.58
CA GLU A 82 -11.11 0.55 -6.31
C GLU A 82 -11.98 1.30 -7.33
N HIS A 83 -12.91 0.59 -7.97
CA HIS A 83 -13.98 1.19 -8.76
C HIS A 83 -15.02 1.80 -7.81
N ILE A 84 -15.38 3.06 -8.00
CA ILE A 84 -16.28 3.77 -7.10
C ILE A 84 -17.56 4.16 -7.84
N HIS A 85 -18.58 3.37 -7.63
CA HIS A 85 -19.94 3.66 -8.06
C HIS A 85 -20.89 3.44 -6.86
N LYS A 86 -22.00 4.18 -6.83
CA LYS A 86 -22.96 4.14 -5.70
C LYS A 86 -23.54 2.75 -5.43
N ASP A 87 -23.71 1.96 -6.50
CA ASP A 87 -24.31 0.62 -6.45
C ASP A 87 -23.27 -0.50 -6.31
N ASP A 88 -21.97 -0.15 -6.14
CA ASP A 88 -20.91 -1.15 -5.99
C ASP A 88 -20.91 -1.76 -4.60
N ASP A 89 -20.91 -3.08 -4.54
CA ASP A 89 -20.53 -3.80 -3.35
C ASP A 89 -19.07 -3.44 -2.99
N PRO A 90 -18.82 -2.94 -1.77
CA PRO A 90 -17.47 -2.60 -1.33
C PRO A 90 -16.46 -3.76 -1.44
N TYR A 91 -16.94 -5.00 -1.36
CA TYR A 91 -16.08 -6.18 -1.52
C TYR A 91 -15.67 -6.45 -2.97
N GLU A 92 -16.45 -5.96 -3.95
CA GLU A 92 -16.21 -6.17 -5.38
C GLU A 92 -15.48 -5.00 -6.07
N ARG A 93 -15.30 -3.87 -5.40
CA ARG A 93 -14.70 -2.64 -5.97
C ARG A 93 -13.33 -2.88 -6.60
N GLU A 94 -12.47 -3.66 -5.93
CA GLU A 94 -11.14 -3.96 -6.46
C GLU A 94 -11.23 -4.80 -7.75
N ARG A 95 -12.06 -5.86 -7.77
CA ARG A 95 -12.28 -6.67 -8.97
C ARG A 95 -12.82 -5.83 -10.13
N ARG A 96 -13.82 -4.98 -9.87
CA ARG A 96 -14.38 -4.10 -10.90
C ARG A 96 -13.36 -3.11 -11.44
N PHE A 97 -12.48 -2.59 -10.59
CA PHE A 97 -11.38 -1.72 -11.03
C PHE A 97 -10.43 -2.44 -12.02
N LEU A 98 -10.13 -3.71 -11.78
CA LEU A 98 -9.35 -4.50 -12.72
C LEU A 98 -10.04 -4.61 -14.08
N GLU A 99 -11.34 -4.84 -14.08
CA GLU A 99 -12.13 -5.05 -15.30
C GLU A 99 -12.32 -3.76 -16.11
N TYR A 100 -12.69 -2.66 -15.48
CA TYR A 100 -13.10 -1.44 -16.16
C TYR A 100 -11.98 -0.44 -16.42
N GLU A 101 -11.05 -0.31 -15.47
CA GLU A 101 -10.00 0.71 -15.52
C GLU A 101 -8.63 0.13 -15.81
N LEU A 102 -8.19 -0.83 -15.00
CA LEU A 102 -6.80 -1.30 -15.06
C LEU A 102 -6.51 -2.09 -16.32
N SER A 103 -7.46 -2.92 -16.81
CA SER A 103 -7.33 -3.65 -18.06
C SER A 103 -7.14 -2.71 -19.25
N TRP A 104 -7.90 -1.61 -19.29
CA TRP A 104 -7.73 -0.58 -20.29
C TRP A 104 -6.37 0.10 -20.17
N LEU A 105 -5.95 0.45 -18.95
CA LEU A 105 -4.69 1.15 -18.71
C LEU A 105 -3.48 0.33 -19.16
N VAL A 106 -3.38 -0.92 -18.73
CA VAL A 106 -2.23 -1.78 -19.09
C VAL A 106 -2.18 -2.13 -20.57
N LYS A 107 -3.35 -2.18 -21.25
CA LYS A 107 -3.44 -2.42 -22.70
C LYS A 107 -2.93 -1.23 -23.51
N ASN A 108 -3.25 -0.01 -23.09
CA ASN A 108 -2.96 1.21 -23.85
C ASN A 108 -1.57 1.81 -23.52
N PHE A 109 -1.03 1.59 -22.33
CA PHE A 109 0.26 2.13 -21.85
C PHE A 109 1.21 1.00 -21.46
N LYS A 110 1.73 0.29 -22.47
CA LYS A 110 2.51 -0.95 -22.28
C LYS A 110 3.86 -0.76 -21.61
N SER A 111 4.43 0.44 -21.72
CA SER A 111 5.72 0.79 -21.11
C SER A 111 5.57 1.57 -19.81
N LEU A 112 4.35 2.00 -19.46
CA LEU A 112 4.08 2.66 -18.19
C LEU A 112 4.27 1.68 -17.04
N LYS A 113 5.16 1.99 -16.13
CA LYS A 113 5.37 1.20 -14.93
C LYS A 113 4.28 1.48 -13.91
N ILE A 114 3.47 0.46 -13.58
CA ILE A 114 2.29 0.58 -12.73
C ILE A 114 2.51 -0.18 -11.43
N THR A 115 2.16 0.43 -10.30
CA THR A 115 2.00 -0.24 -9.01
C THR A 115 0.53 -0.24 -8.63
N LEU A 116 -0.09 -1.42 -8.55
CA LEU A 116 -1.37 -1.58 -7.88
C LEU A 116 -1.09 -1.70 -6.38
N GLU A 117 -1.39 -0.65 -5.63
CA GLU A 117 -1.03 -0.59 -4.22
C GLU A 117 -2.02 -1.35 -3.34
N HIS A 118 -1.53 -1.91 -2.22
CA HIS A 118 -2.30 -2.54 -1.12
C HIS A 118 -3.40 -3.49 -1.61
N ILE A 119 -3.08 -4.39 -2.56
CA ILE A 119 -4.05 -5.33 -3.13
C ILE A 119 -4.66 -6.23 -2.06
N THR A 120 -5.93 -6.60 -2.26
CA THR A 120 -6.70 -7.38 -1.27
C THR A 120 -7.33 -8.65 -1.83
N THR A 121 -7.33 -8.84 -3.16
CA THR A 121 -8.05 -9.95 -3.80
C THR A 121 -7.14 -10.95 -4.50
N LYS A 122 -7.66 -12.18 -4.67
CA LYS A 122 -7.06 -13.19 -5.54
C LYS A 122 -6.99 -12.67 -6.99
N ASP A 123 -8.04 -11.98 -7.42
CA ASP A 123 -8.17 -11.45 -8.78
C ASP A 123 -7.04 -10.47 -9.10
N SER A 124 -6.68 -9.60 -8.15
CA SER A 124 -5.52 -8.70 -8.28
C SER A 124 -4.20 -9.47 -8.35
N VAL A 125 -4.04 -10.52 -7.55
CA VAL A 125 -2.84 -11.38 -7.62
C VAL A 125 -2.70 -12.01 -9.01
N ASP A 126 -3.77 -12.56 -9.55
CA ASP A 126 -3.76 -13.22 -10.86
C ASP A 126 -3.55 -12.20 -11.98
N PHE A 127 -4.20 -11.04 -11.91
CA PHE A 127 -4.04 -9.95 -12.87
C PHE A 127 -2.58 -9.44 -12.93
N VAL A 128 -1.97 -9.20 -11.78
CA VAL A 128 -0.57 -8.74 -11.68
C VAL A 128 0.39 -9.79 -12.26
N LYS A 129 0.15 -11.08 -12.00
CA LYS A 129 0.97 -12.15 -12.58
C LYS A 129 0.89 -12.17 -14.11
N SER A 130 -0.27 -11.91 -14.68
CA SER A 130 -0.54 -12.01 -16.11
C SER A 130 -0.08 -10.81 -16.94
N ASN A 131 0.25 -9.68 -16.33
CA ASN A 131 0.62 -8.44 -17.04
C ASN A 131 2.04 -8.00 -16.71
N ASN A 132 2.84 -7.62 -17.72
CA ASN A 132 4.29 -7.39 -17.55
C ASN A 132 4.66 -6.04 -16.95
N ASN A 133 3.88 -5.00 -17.20
CA ASN A 133 4.19 -3.63 -16.79
C ASN A 133 3.62 -3.24 -15.42
N ILE A 134 3.11 -4.21 -14.65
CA ILE A 134 2.49 -3.99 -13.35
C ILE A 134 3.13 -4.86 -12.27
N ALA A 135 3.27 -4.27 -11.09
CA ALA A 135 3.57 -4.95 -9.83
C ALA A 135 2.58 -4.51 -8.76
N ALA A 136 2.58 -5.15 -7.61
CA ALA A 136 1.67 -4.81 -6.52
C ALA A 136 2.36 -4.74 -5.16
N SER A 137 1.92 -3.80 -4.33
CA SER A 137 2.26 -3.81 -2.90
C SER A 137 1.20 -4.54 -2.09
N ILE A 138 1.63 -5.20 -1.01
CA ILE A 138 0.74 -5.89 -0.06
C ILE A 138 1.07 -5.42 1.34
N THR A 139 0.04 -5.08 2.11
CA THR A 139 0.20 -4.58 3.48
C THR A 139 0.22 -5.71 4.50
N THR A 140 0.75 -5.41 5.68
CA THR A 140 0.76 -6.37 6.79
C THR A 140 -0.65 -6.81 7.19
N HIS A 141 -1.57 -5.87 7.32
CA HIS A 141 -2.93 -6.16 7.76
C HIS A 141 -3.73 -6.95 6.71
N HIS A 142 -3.57 -6.71 5.41
CA HIS A 142 -4.21 -7.52 4.38
C HIS A 142 -3.63 -8.93 4.27
N LEU A 143 -2.36 -9.13 4.65
CA LEU A 143 -1.77 -10.48 4.76
C LEU A 143 -2.30 -11.26 5.96
N LEU A 144 -2.46 -10.61 7.10
CA LEU A 144 -2.66 -11.30 8.39
C LEU A 144 -4.11 -11.34 8.84
N GLU A 145 -4.97 -10.46 8.31
CA GLU A 145 -6.37 -10.36 8.69
C GLU A 145 -7.30 -10.78 7.55
N ASN A 146 -8.51 -11.18 7.91
CA ASN A 146 -9.60 -11.50 6.97
C ASN A 146 -10.95 -11.09 7.57
N THR A 147 -12.04 -11.25 6.83
CA THR A 147 -13.37 -10.84 7.29
C THR A 147 -13.78 -11.46 8.62
N ASN A 148 -13.34 -12.70 8.93
CA ASN A 148 -13.66 -13.33 10.22
C ASN A 148 -12.98 -12.63 11.39
N THR A 149 -11.76 -12.08 11.18
CA THR A 149 -11.08 -11.30 12.21
C THR A 149 -11.58 -9.87 12.31
N PHE A 150 -12.08 -9.31 11.23
CA PHE A 150 -12.60 -7.94 11.16
C PHE A 150 -14.05 -7.82 11.64
N LEU A 151 -14.93 -8.76 11.20
CA LEU A 151 -16.36 -8.75 11.41
C LEU A 151 -16.89 -9.91 12.28
N GLY A 152 -16.01 -10.74 12.87
CA GLY A 152 -16.39 -11.95 13.60
C GLY A 152 -17.40 -11.71 14.73
N ASP A 153 -17.12 -12.20 15.94
CA ASP A 153 -18.02 -12.01 17.08
C ASP A 153 -18.27 -10.51 17.39
N TYR A 154 -17.26 -9.68 17.13
CA TYR A 154 -17.31 -8.22 17.33
C TYR A 154 -16.61 -7.50 16.19
N LEU A 155 -17.22 -6.39 15.73
CA LEU A 155 -16.58 -5.46 14.81
C LEU A 155 -15.30 -4.89 15.43
N LYS A 156 -14.21 -4.91 14.66
CA LYS A 156 -12.93 -4.30 15.04
C LYS A 156 -12.67 -3.03 14.23
N PRO A 157 -13.15 -1.85 14.69
CA PRO A 157 -13.00 -0.59 13.94
C PRO A 157 -11.55 -0.24 13.61
N GLU A 158 -10.60 -0.67 14.45
CA GLU A 158 -9.16 -0.47 14.22
C GLU A 158 -8.65 -1.14 12.95
N LEU A 159 -9.34 -2.17 12.43
CA LEU A 159 -9.01 -2.86 11.18
C LEU A 159 -9.73 -2.28 9.95
N PHE A 160 -10.65 -1.34 10.14
CA PHE A 160 -11.33 -0.71 9.00
C PHE A 160 -10.33 0.07 8.15
N CYS A 161 -10.19 -0.32 6.88
CA CYS A 161 -9.31 0.28 5.88
C CYS A 161 -9.95 0.25 4.49
N LYS A 162 -9.34 0.93 3.55
CA LYS A 162 -9.69 0.89 2.13
C LYS A 162 -8.44 0.62 1.30
N PRO A 163 -8.47 -0.41 0.43
CA PRO A 163 -9.57 -1.37 0.21
C PRO A 163 -9.89 -2.17 1.47
N ILE A 164 -11.16 -2.58 1.60
CA ILE A 164 -11.62 -3.32 2.78
C ILE A 164 -10.98 -4.72 2.86
N ILE A 165 -10.73 -5.20 4.08
CA ILE A 165 -10.24 -6.56 4.35
C ILE A 165 -11.20 -7.60 3.76
N LYS A 166 -10.67 -8.54 2.99
CA LYS A 166 -11.44 -9.55 2.24
C LYS A 166 -11.53 -10.89 2.99
N SER A 167 -12.22 -11.85 2.37
CA SER A 167 -12.39 -13.20 2.92
C SER A 167 -11.08 -13.97 3.03
N LYS A 168 -11.10 -15.05 3.83
CA LYS A 168 -9.97 -15.97 4.00
C LYS A 168 -9.45 -16.56 2.68
N LYS A 169 -10.32 -16.71 1.66
CA LYS A 169 -9.93 -17.16 0.31
C LYS A 169 -8.95 -16.17 -0.33
N HIS A 170 -9.28 -14.89 -0.29
CA HIS A 170 -8.44 -13.81 -0.85
C HIS A 170 -7.14 -13.67 -0.04
N GLN A 171 -7.22 -13.65 1.29
CA GLN A 171 -6.05 -13.63 2.18
C GLN A 171 -5.04 -14.74 1.84
N LYS A 172 -5.51 -15.99 1.65
CA LYS A 172 -4.62 -17.11 1.26
C LYS A 172 -3.88 -16.83 -0.04
N SER A 173 -4.51 -16.18 -1.01
CA SER A 173 -3.88 -15.83 -2.29
C SER A 173 -2.81 -14.75 -2.11
N LEU A 174 -3.07 -13.73 -1.28
CA LEU A 174 -2.08 -12.71 -0.92
C LEU A 174 -0.87 -13.32 -0.21
N LEU A 175 -1.11 -14.21 0.78
CA LEU A 175 -0.06 -14.92 1.49
C LEU A 175 0.80 -15.74 0.52
N SER A 176 0.16 -16.50 -0.39
CA SER A 176 0.87 -17.26 -1.41
C SER A 176 1.73 -16.35 -2.31
N ALA A 177 1.21 -15.20 -2.73
CA ALA A 177 1.94 -14.23 -3.56
C ALA A 177 3.15 -13.65 -2.80
N ALA A 178 2.97 -13.18 -1.57
CA ALA A 178 4.03 -12.60 -0.75
C ALA A 178 5.16 -13.60 -0.46
N LEU A 179 4.81 -14.84 -0.09
CA LEU A 179 5.75 -15.89 0.30
C LEU A 179 6.44 -16.57 -0.90
N SER A 180 5.95 -16.36 -2.14
CA SER A 180 6.45 -17.04 -3.35
C SER A 180 7.85 -16.57 -3.77
N GLY A 181 8.25 -15.35 -3.39
CA GLY A 181 9.45 -14.70 -3.92
C GLY A 181 9.29 -14.15 -5.34
N ASN A 182 8.07 -14.14 -5.91
CA ASN A 182 7.78 -13.55 -7.21
C ASN A 182 8.09 -12.05 -7.21
N SER A 183 8.84 -11.58 -8.22
CA SER A 183 9.38 -10.22 -8.30
C SER A 183 8.31 -9.12 -8.45
N LYS A 184 7.08 -9.49 -8.77
CA LYS A 184 5.97 -8.53 -8.93
C LYS A 184 5.28 -8.15 -7.61
N PHE A 185 5.59 -8.85 -6.51
CA PHE A 185 4.97 -8.56 -5.21
C PHE A 185 6.01 -8.09 -4.21
N PHE A 186 5.70 -7.00 -3.51
CA PHE A 186 6.56 -6.43 -2.49
C PHE A 186 5.76 -5.81 -1.35
N PHE A 187 6.42 -5.55 -0.25
CA PHE A 187 5.83 -4.94 0.93
C PHE A 187 5.53 -3.46 0.70
N GLY A 188 4.32 -3.05 1.06
CA GLY A 188 3.94 -1.64 1.21
C GLY A 188 3.11 -1.49 2.48
N SER A 189 3.52 -0.63 3.41
CA SER A 189 2.86 -0.56 4.72
C SER A 189 1.46 0.02 4.67
N ASP A 190 1.21 0.96 3.76
CA ASP A 190 0.00 1.80 3.74
C ASP A 190 -0.45 2.21 5.16
N SER A 191 0.53 2.58 5.99
CA SER A 191 0.28 2.89 7.38
C SER A 191 -0.45 4.23 7.50
N ALA A 192 -1.70 4.18 7.92
CA ALA A 192 -2.58 5.33 8.02
C ALA A 192 -3.01 5.55 9.48
N PRO A 193 -2.26 6.38 10.24
CA PRO A 193 -2.56 6.68 11.63
C PRO A 193 -3.80 7.57 11.75
N HIS A 194 -4.78 7.10 12.52
CA HIS A 194 -5.92 7.88 12.98
C HIS A 194 -5.97 7.87 14.50
N LEU A 195 -6.40 8.95 15.09
CA LEU A 195 -6.61 9.02 16.53
C LEU A 195 -7.72 8.04 16.96
N LYS A 196 -7.58 7.49 18.17
CA LYS A 196 -8.53 6.54 18.72
C LYS A 196 -9.97 7.05 18.61
N ASN A 197 -10.18 8.33 18.97
CA ASN A 197 -11.50 8.95 18.93
C ASN A 197 -12.11 8.99 17.51
N TYR A 198 -11.31 9.06 16.43
CA TYR A 198 -11.81 8.99 15.06
C TYR A 198 -12.02 7.57 14.56
N LYS A 199 -11.39 6.57 15.19
CA LYS A 199 -11.62 5.15 14.86
C LYS A 199 -12.88 4.59 15.51
N PHE A 200 -13.24 5.08 16.69
CA PHE A 200 -14.38 4.59 17.49
C PHE A 200 -15.54 5.59 17.48
N THR A 201 -15.93 6.04 16.29
CA THR A 201 -17.08 6.90 16.05
C THR A 201 -17.98 6.29 14.99
N GLU A 202 -19.19 6.81 14.82
CA GLU A 202 -20.12 6.42 13.77
C GLU A 202 -19.53 6.54 12.36
N SER A 203 -18.69 7.56 12.13
CA SER A 203 -17.97 7.79 10.88
C SER A 203 -16.52 7.32 10.96
N CYS A 204 -16.31 6.09 11.38
CA CYS A 204 -14.99 5.47 11.53
C CYS A 204 -14.05 5.78 10.35
N CYS A 205 -12.91 6.42 10.61
CA CYS A 205 -11.92 6.70 9.59
C CYS A 205 -11.27 5.42 9.06
N ALA A 206 -11.14 5.30 7.73
CA ALA A 206 -10.44 4.19 7.10
C ALA A 206 -8.93 4.35 7.21
N GLY A 207 -8.25 3.34 7.74
CA GLY A 207 -6.79 3.28 7.86
C GLY A 207 -6.33 2.46 9.06
N VAL A 208 -5.24 1.71 8.88
CA VAL A 208 -4.60 0.89 9.92
C VAL A 208 -3.22 1.45 10.21
N TYR A 209 -2.93 1.81 11.46
CA TYR A 209 -1.61 2.25 11.87
C TYR A 209 -0.70 1.04 12.15
N SER A 210 0.04 0.62 11.15
CA SER A 210 0.84 -0.60 11.16
C SER A 210 2.35 -0.36 11.35
N THR A 211 2.88 0.84 11.11
CA THR A 211 4.32 1.14 11.02
C THR A 211 5.13 0.56 12.16
N LYS A 212 4.66 0.70 13.39
CA LYS A 212 5.42 0.32 14.58
C LYS A 212 5.83 -1.15 14.60
N TYR A 213 4.98 -2.05 14.12
CA TYR A 213 5.18 -3.49 14.20
C TYR A 213 5.16 -4.20 12.84
N SER A 214 5.05 -3.48 11.71
CA SER A 214 4.96 -4.09 10.39
C SER A 214 6.12 -5.02 10.07
N ILE A 215 7.36 -4.55 10.25
CA ILE A 215 8.55 -5.36 9.95
C ILE A 215 8.57 -6.62 10.83
N SER A 216 8.32 -6.47 12.13
CA SER A 216 8.27 -7.60 13.05
C SER A 216 7.20 -8.64 12.65
N ASN A 217 6.00 -8.19 12.28
CA ASN A 217 4.93 -9.06 11.81
C ASN A 217 5.32 -9.79 10.50
N ILE A 218 5.96 -9.12 9.56
CA ILE A 218 6.43 -9.76 8.31
C ILE A 218 7.55 -10.76 8.59
N LEU A 219 8.50 -10.43 9.47
CA LEU A 219 9.55 -11.35 9.89
C LEU A 219 8.95 -12.62 10.50
N GLU A 220 7.99 -12.49 11.42
CA GLU A 220 7.33 -13.64 12.06
C GLU A 220 6.51 -14.45 11.05
N LEU A 221 5.81 -13.80 10.11
CA LEU A 221 5.08 -14.49 9.05
C LEU A 221 6.01 -15.37 8.19
N PHE A 222 7.12 -14.82 7.73
CA PHE A 222 8.07 -15.55 6.88
C PHE A 222 8.80 -16.65 7.66
N TYR A 223 9.13 -16.40 8.91
CA TYR A 223 9.76 -17.39 9.80
C TYR A 223 8.82 -18.57 10.07
N SER A 224 7.59 -18.30 10.51
CA SER A 224 6.59 -19.35 10.82
C SER A 224 6.16 -20.13 9.58
N SER A 225 6.17 -19.50 8.42
CA SER A 225 5.89 -20.15 7.12
C SER A 225 7.09 -20.90 6.53
N LYS A 226 8.25 -20.89 7.16
CA LYS A 226 9.52 -21.49 6.65
C LYS A 226 9.89 -20.97 5.26
N LYS A 227 9.69 -19.66 5.00
CA LYS A 227 9.96 -18.98 3.72
C LYS A 227 10.95 -17.81 3.86
N THR A 228 11.83 -17.86 4.84
CA THR A 228 12.82 -16.80 5.13
C THR A 228 13.72 -16.46 3.94
N ASN A 229 14.01 -17.40 3.05
CA ASN A 229 14.77 -17.17 1.82
C ASN A 229 14.12 -16.17 0.85
N ASN A 230 12.81 -15.95 0.94
CA ASN A 230 12.08 -14.99 0.13
C ASN A 230 11.81 -13.65 0.83
N LEU A 231 12.18 -13.53 2.11
CA LEU A 231 11.94 -12.35 2.94
C LEU A 231 12.52 -11.07 2.33
N ASN A 232 13.81 -11.08 2.02
CA ASN A 232 14.49 -9.93 1.42
C ASN A 232 13.91 -9.55 0.05
N LYS A 233 13.46 -10.52 -0.74
CA LYS A 233 12.78 -10.24 -2.01
C LYS A 233 11.53 -9.42 -1.75
N PHE A 234 10.69 -9.85 -0.82
CA PHE A 234 9.42 -9.18 -0.51
C PHE A 234 9.62 -7.82 0.16
N LEU A 235 10.52 -7.71 1.15
CA LEU A 235 10.72 -6.46 1.90
C LEU A 235 11.50 -5.38 1.14
N THR A 236 12.45 -5.77 0.28
CA THR A 236 13.43 -4.83 -0.28
C THR A 236 13.61 -5.00 -1.78
N ILE A 237 14.08 -6.18 -2.23
CA ILE A 237 14.63 -6.34 -3.57
C ILE A 237 13.59 -6.08 -4.65
N ASN A 238 12.38 -6.62 -4.50
CA ASN A 238 11.35 -6.53 -5.53
C ASN A 238 10.85 -5.09 -5.71
N GLY A 239 10.60 -4.36 -4.61
CA GLY A 239 10.22 -2.95 -4.67
C GLY A 239 11.32 -2.09 -5.29
N CYS A 240 12.57 -2.25 -4.85
CA CYS A 240 13.70 -1.52 -5.40
C CYS A 240 13.87 -1.78 -6.91
N LYS A 241 13.79 -3.05 -7.34
CA LYS A 241 13.85 -3.39 -8.78
C LYS A 241 12.70 -2.80 -9.56
N HIS A 242 11.47 -2.88 -9.03
CA HIS A 242 10.29 -2.32 -9.67
C HIS A 242 10.45 -0.81 -9.89
N TYR A 243 10.94 -0.09 -8.89
CA TYR A 243 11.10 1.37 -8.93
C TYR A 243 12.46 1.83 -9.48
N ASN A 244 13.34 0.94 -9.92
CA ASN A 244 14.72 1.26 -10.33
C ASN A 244 15.52 2.01 -9.25
N LEU A 245 15.31 1.64 -8.00
CA LEU A 245 16.04 2.20 -6.87
C LEU A 245 17.32 1.40 -6.61
N LYS A 246 18.39 2.11 -6.27
CA LYS A 246 19.55 1.51 -5.65
C LYS A 246 19.19 1.18 -4.19
N PHE A 247 19.67 0.07 -3.69
CA PHE A 247 19.53 -0.28 -2.28
C PHE A 247 20.91 -0.63 -1.71
N ASP A 248 21.08 -0.30 -0.44
CA ASP A 248 22.30 -0.66 0.29
C ASP A 248 22.28 -2.15 0.62
N ASN A 249 23.40 -2.82 0.43
CA ASN A 249 23.59 -4.24 0.83
C ASN A 249 23.86 -4.39 2.33
N LYS A 250 23.68 -3.34 3.12
CA LYS A 250 23.86 -3.37 4.56
C LYS A 250 22.89 -4.34 5.21
N LEU A 251 23.44 -5.35 5.88
CA LEU A 251 22.65 -6.33 6.61
C LEU A 251 22.14 -5.73 7.91
N ILE A 252 20.87 -5.97 8.20
CA ILE A 252 20.25 -5.63 9.47
C ILE A 252 19.87 -6.95 10.15
N SER A 253 20.37 -7.16 11.37
CA SER A 253 20.03 -8.33 12.17
C SER A 253 18.84 -8.04 13.08
N TYR A 254 18.03 -9.07 13.29
CA TYR A 254 16.89 -9.03 14.21
C TYR A 254 16.91 -10.24 15.13
N VAL A 255 16.56 -10.03 16.38
CA VAL A 255 16.42 -11.09 17.40
C VAL A 255 14.94 -11.31 17.67
N ARG A 256 14.53 -12.59 17.68
CA ARG A 256 13.16 -12.98 17.97
C ARG A 256 12.92 -13.05 19.48
N GLN A 257 12.00 -12.26 19.97
CA GLN A 257 11.53 -12.27 21.36
C GLN A 257 10.18 -12.98 21.41
N LYS A 258 10.08 -14.02 22.25
CA LYS A 258 8.82 -14.73 22.52
C LYS A 258 7.98 -13.92 23.53
N ASP A 259 6.66 -14.08 23.43
CA ASP A 259 5.68 -13.53 24.37
C ASP A 259 5.89 -12.03 24.64
N PHE A 260 6.15 -11.28 23.57
CA PHE A 260 6.36 -9.84 23.64
C PHE A 260 5.10 -9.11 24.12
N LYS A 261 5.25 -8.28 25.13
CA LYS A 261 4.16 -7.42 25.63
C LYS A 261 3.89 -6.29 24.65
N PHE A 262 2.87 -6.47 23.83
CA PHE A 262 2.46 -5.53 22.81
C PHE A 262 1.89 -4.24 23.41
N GLN A 263 2.36 -3.10 22.93
CA GLN A 263 1.81 -1.79 23.27
C GLN A 263 0.69 -1.42 22.30
N LYS A 264 -0.57 -1.65 22.70
CA LYS A 264 -1.75 -1.38 21.86
C LYS A 264 -1.93 0.10 21.50
N TYR A 265 -1.57 1.01 22.42
CA TYR A 265 -1.76 2.45 22.22
C TYR A 265 -0.44 3.21 22.27
N SER A 266 -0.26 4.14 21.35
CA SER A 266 0.83 5.14 21.37
C SER A 266 0.23 6.51 21.64
N LYS A 267 0.69 7.19 22.69
CA LYS A 267 0.21 8.54 23.05
C LYS A 267 0.55 9.53 21.93
N PHE A 268 -0.41 10.34 21.55
CA PHE A 268 -0.25 11.41 20.59
C PHE A 268 -1.10 12.62 21.00
N LYS A 269 -0.45 13.69 21.43
CA LYS A 269 -1.11 14.88 22.04
C LYS A 269 -2.04 14.45 23.20
N ASN A 270 -3.32 14.81 23.12
CA ASN A 270 -4.35 14.51 24.14
C ASN A 270 -5.13 13.22 23.85
N ASP A 271 -4.68 12.42 22.86
CA ASP A 271 -5.33 11.17 22.45
C ASP A 271 -4.28 10.08 22.20
N SER A 272 -4.65 8.98 21.55
CA SER A 272 -3.79 7.85 21.26
C SER A 272 -3.97 7.38 19.82
N LEU A 273 -2.91 6.83 19.24
CA LEU A 273 -2.94 6.03 18.02
C LEU A 273 -3.07 4.55 18.42
N ILE A 274 -3.84 3.80 17.65
CA ILE A 274 -4.02 2.36 17.88
C ILE A 274 -3.00 1.63 17.03
N ASN A 275 -2.00 1.03 17.67
CA ASN A 275 -0.98 0.25 16.99
C ASN A 275 -1.55 -1.09 16.52
N TYR A 276 -1.32 -1.45 15.27
CA TYR A 276 -1.63 -2.77 14.74
C TYR A 276 -0.48 -3.75 15.01
N ASN A 277 -0.83 -4.91 15.58
CA ASN A 277 0.06 -6.07 15.71
C ASN A 277 -0.78 -7.35 15.66
N HIS A 278 -0.25 -8.41 15.07
CA HIS A 278 -0.94 -9.70 14.93
C HIS A 278 -0.33 -10.79 15.81
N PHE A 279 1.00 -10.91 15.81
CA PHE A 279 1.70 -12.01 16.50
C PHE A 279 2.05 -11.67 17.94
N LYS A 280 2.09 -12.68 18.81
CA LYS A 280 2.62 -12.58 20.18
C LYS A 280 4.16 -12.50 20.21
N ASN A 281 4.82 -13.06 19.19
CA ASN A 281 6.26 -12.95 19.05
C ASN A 281 6.66 -11.69 18.32
N HIS A 282 7.77 -11.11 18.69
CA HIS A 282 8.26 -9.88 18.13
C HIS A 282 9.72 -9.97 17.72
N TRP A 283 10.11 -9.24 16.69
CA TRP A 283 11.47 -9.16 16.20
C TRP A 283 12.03 -7.78 16.47
N ILE A 284 13.10 -7.71 17.24
CA ILE A 284 13.76 -6.47 17.65
C ILE A 284 15.03 -6.34 16.83
N LYS A 285 15.25 -5.14 16.27
CA LYS A 285 16.51 -4.82 15.60
C LYS A 285 17.65 -4.88 16.63
N ASN A 286 18.68 -5.64 16.26
CA ASN A 286 19.90 -5.76 17.07
C ASN A 286 20.84 -4.57 16.82
#